data_dca0ae95e06f52114969a760d5f23f02
#
_entry.id   dca0ae95e06f52114969a760d5f23f02
#
_cell.length_a   1.000
_cell.length_b   1.000
_cell.length_c   1.000
_cell.angle_alpha   90.00
_cell.angle_beta   90.00
_cell.angle_gamma   90.00
#
_symmetry.space_group_name_H-M   'P 1'
#
loop_
_entity.id
_entity.type
_entity.pdbx_description
1 polymer ?
#
loop_
_entity_poly.entity_id
_entity_poly.type
_entity_poly.pdbx_seq_one_letter_code
_entity_poly.pdbx_strand_id
1 'polypeptide(L)'
;MFSEVDSIIFPDSCEVIQVASQQFVYPIFKCGRSSLTMSMESKGWTFVPESDIAKITKPITVFLRDPHERFLSGVNTYLQHLAAEGNNLDQHTVLYFINRYLFLNRHYAPQFFWLLNLARFARPDTLVTFSPIAEINQLTDLNHRAEIKPITDELQEKINSFSWSHLELYLYLDQVLLDQVGKTIKLHDLITHVQTNHSTLYELVFWPTLNIANVLP
;
A
#
# COMPACT_ATOMS: atom_id res chain seq x y z
N MET A 1 14.78 -19.38 -4.41
CA MET A 1 13.81 -19.08 -5.49
C MET A 1 12.77 -18.21 -4.82
N PHE A 2 12.69 -16.91 -5.14
CA PHE A 2 11.69 -16.04 -4.54
C PHE A 2 10.30 -16.56 -4.93
N SER A 3 9.41 -16.77 -3.98
CA SER A 3 8.01 -16.99 -4.30
C SER A 3 7.44 -15.66 -4.81
N GLU A 4 7.63 -15.41 -6.09
CA GLU A 4 7.25 -14.15 -6.76
C GLU A 4 5.73 -13.88 -6.67
N VAL A 5 4.95 -14.93 -6.49
CA VAL A 5 3.48 -14.87 -6.59
C VAL A 5 2.83 -14.23 -5.37
N ASP A 6 3.41 -14.35 -4.16
CA ASP A 6 2.80 -13.85 -2.93
C ASP A 6 3.00 -12.34 -2.70
N SER A 7 3.74 -11.67 -3.58
CA SER A 7 4.12 -10.28 -3.39
C SER A 7 3.47 -9.27 -4.34
N ILE A 8 2.65 -9.70 -5.29
CA ILE A 8 2.01 -8.80 -6.27
C ILE A 8 0.85 -8.04 -5.60
N ILE A 9 0.79 -6.71 -5.83
CA ILE A 9 -0.18 -5.80 -5.21
C ILE A 9 -1.61 -6.00 -5.65
N PHE A 10 -1.83 -6.58 -6.81
CA PHE A 10 -3.17 -6.84 -7.30
C PHE A 10 -3.56 -8.30 -7.05
N PRO A 11 -3.73 -8.70 -5.75
CA PRO A 11 -4.36 -9.98 -5.48
C PRO A 11 -5.76 -9.95 -6.11
N ASP A 12 -6.27 -11.11 -6.45
CA ASP A 12 -7.67 -11.24 -6.92
C ASP A 12 -8.68 -10.92 -5.81
N SER A 13 -8.22 -10.32 -4.72
CA SER A 13 -9.00 -9.98 -3.53
C SER A 13 -8.80 -8.53 -3.08
N CYS A 14 -9.83 -7.97 -2.47
CA CYS A 14 -9.84 -6.66 -1.86
C CYS A 14 -10.37 -6.77 -0.43
N GLU A 15 -9.61 -6.30 0.54
CA GLU A 15 -9.97 -6.35 1.95
C GLU A 15 -10.47 -4.98 2.41
N VAL A 16 -11.74 -4.87 2.74
CA VAL A 16 -12.31 -3.71 3.45
C VAL A 16 -12.78 -4.19 4.81
N ILE A 17 -12.46 -3.47 5.87
CA ILE A 17 -12.86 -3.80 7.25
C ILE A 17 -14.05 -2.94 7.64
N GLN A 18 -15.12 -3.56 8.11
CA GLN A 18 -16.22 -2.87 8.76
C GLN A 18 -15.90 -2.74 10.26
N VAL A 19 -15.64 -1.51 10.71
CA VAL A 19 -15.27 -1.20 12.10
C VAL A 19 -16.45 -0.75 12.96
N ALA A 20 -17.56 -0.36 12.33
CA ALA A 20 -18.85 -0.10 12.95
C ALA A 20 -19.96 -0.22 11.91
N SER A 21 -21.24 -0.12 12.30
CA SER A 21 -22.39 -0.37 11.41
C SER A 21 -22.37 0.41 10.10
N GLN A 22 -21.69 1.56 10.04
CA GLN A 22 -21.57 2.41 8.85
C GLN A 22 -20.18 3.02 8.71
N GLN A 23 -19.15 2.39 9.28
CA GLN A 23 -17.76 2.82 9.20
C GLN A 23 -16.91 1.73 8.56
N PHE A 24 -16.16 2.09 7.54
CA PHE A 24 -15.35 1.19 6.73
C PHE A 24 -13.93 1.72 6.64
N VAL A 25 -12.96 0.79 6.70
CA VAL A 25 -11.54 1.10 6.58
C VAL A 25 -10.92 0.21 5.50
N TYR A 26 -10.13 0.80 4.63
CA TYR A 26 -9.33 0.06 3.66
C TYR A 26 -7.88 -0.05 4.17
N PRO A 27 -7.42 -1.25 4.55
CA PRO A 27 -6.12 -1.44 5.18
C PRO A 27 -5.00 -1.53 4.15
N ILE A 28 -4.18 -0.47 4.04
CA ILE A 28 -2.98 -0.48 3.21
C ILE A 28 -1.79 -1.07 3.98
N PHE A 29 -0.99 -1.92 3.33
CA PHE A 29 0.25 -2.43 3.90
C PHE A 29 1.20 -1.29 4.29
N LYS A 30 1.84 -1.41 5.46
CA LYS A 30 2.71 -0.41 6.08
C LYS A 30 2.02 0.90 6.49
N CYS A 31 0.70 0.95 6.36
CA CYS A 31 -0.15 2.03 6.87
C CYS A 31 -1.08 1.51 7.98
N GLY A 32 -0.56 0.70 8.90
CA GLY A 32 -1.28 0.21 10.07
C GLY A 32 -2.17 -1.01 9.84
N ARG A 33 -2.05 -1.72 8.69
CA ARG A 33 -2.85 -2.93 8.41
C ARG A 33 -2.76 -3.96 9.54
N SER A 34 -1.57 -4.23 10.08
CA SER A 34 -1.40 -5.20 11.18
C SER A 34 -2.17 -4.76 12.44
N SER A 35 -2.13 -3.48 12.81
CA SER A 35 -2.88 -2.97 13.96
C SER A 35 -4.39 -3.11 13.76
N LEU A 36 -4.89 -2.83 12.56
CA LEU A 36 -6.30 -3.02 12.22
C LEU A 36 -6.70 -4.49 12.32
N THR A 37 -5.96 -5.40 11.68
CA THR A 37 -6.28 -6.83 11.66
C THR A 37 -6.18 -7.46 13.05
N MET A 38 -5.21 -7.08 13.87
CA MET A 38 -5.09 -7.56 15.25
C MET A 38 -6.23 -7.07 16.17
N SER A 39 -6.80 -5.91 15.87
CA SER A 39 -7.95 -5.37 16.63
C SER A 39 -9.29 -5.99 16.23
N MET A 40 -9.36 -6.74 15.12
CA MET A 40 -10.63 -7.23 14.59
C MET A 40 -11.39 -8.10 15.59
N GLU A 41 -10.73 -9.10 16.17
CA GLU A 41 -11.38 -10.02 17.10
C GLU A 41 -11.86 -9.31 18.38
N SER A 42 -10.97 -8.53 19.01
CA SER A 42 -11.29 -7.85 20.28
C SER A 42 -12.36 -6.77 20.13
N LYS A 43 -12.49 -6.18 18.94
CA LYS A 43 -13.44 -5.11 18.64
C LYS A 43 -14.70 -5.59 17.91
N GLY A 44 -14.78 -6.87 17.56
CA GLY A 44 -15.89 -7.42 16.79
C GLY A 44 -15.97 -6.89 15.35
N TRP A 45 -14.83 -6.48 14.76
CA TRP A 45 -14.77 -6.03 13.38
C TRP A 45 -14.75 -7.21 12.40
N THR A 46 -15.26 -6.99 11.21
CA THR A 46 -15.33 -8.04 10.19
C THR A 46 -14.82 -7.54 8.84
N PHE A 47 -14.30 -8.44 8.03
CA PHE A 47 -14.08 -8.14 6.62
C PHE A 47 -15.43 -8.04 5.89
N VAL A 48 -15.53 -7.04 5.03
CA VAL A 48 -16.66 -6.91 4.09
C VAL A 48 -16.45 -7.94 2.98
N PRO A 49 -17.44 -8.78 2.66
CA PRO A 49 -17.36 -9.66 1.50
C PRO A 49 -17.11 -8.85 0.22
N GLU A 50 -16.24 -9.33 -0.65
CA GLU A 50 -15.87 -8.61 -1.88
C GLU A 50 -17.08 -8.21 -2.74
N SER A 51 -18.06 -9.11 -2.85
CA SER A 51 -19.33 -8.85 -3.54
C SER A 51 -20.14 -7.70 -2.95
N ASP A 52 -19.82 -7.29 -1.72
CA ASP A 52 -20.53 -6.26 -0.99
C ASP A 52 -19.78 -4.92 -0.96
N ILE A 53 -18.50 -4.91 -1.36
CA ILE A 53 -17.71 -3.66 -1.41
C ILE A 53 -18.39 -2.62 -2.32
N ALA A 54 -18.90 -3.04 -3.47
CA ALA A 54 -19.65 -2.16 -4.36
C ALA A 54 -20.99 -1.67 -3.77
N LYS A 55 -21.48 -2.25 -2.67
CA LYS A 55 -22.72 -1.82 -2.00
C LYS A 55 -22.45 -0.76 -0.92
N ILE A 56 -21.19 -0.50 -0.58
CA ILE A 56 -20.84 0.51 0.42
C ILE A 56 -21.20 1.90 -0.11
N THR A 57 -22.08 2.59 0.63
CA THR A 57 -22.56 3.95 0.28
C THR A 57 -21.94 5.03 1.18
N LYS A 58 -21.22 4.63 2.22
CA LYS A 58 -20.52 5.54 3.14
C LYS A 58 -19.06 5.67 2.73
N PRO A 59 -18.39 6.76 3.09
CA PRO A 59 -16.98 6.90 2.82
C PRO A 59 -16.16 5.78 3.45
N ILE A 60 -15.16 5.30 2.71
CA ILE A 60 -14.17 4.34 3.18
C ILE A 60 -12.96 5.12 3.67
N THR A 61 -12.58 4.94 4.93
CA THR A 61 -11.39 5.59 5.49
C THR A 61 -10.13 4.89 5.02
N VAL A 62 -9.15 5.67 4.59
CA VAL A 62 -7.84 5.22 4.15
C VAL A 62 -6.79 5.94 4.98
N PHE A 63 -6.00 5.20 5.75
CA PHE A 63 -4.89 5.77 6.52
C PHE A 63 -3.66 5.86 5.65
N LEU A 64 -3.06 7.05 5.60
CA LEU A 64 -1.87 7.34 4.82
C LEU A 64 -0.67 7.60 5.73
N ARG A 65 0.48 7.17 5.26
CA ARG A 65 1.78 7.41 5.88
C ARG A 65 2.63 8.25 4.94
N ASP A 66 3.59 9.00 5.51
CA ASP A 66 4.63 9.67 4.72
C ASP A 66 5.24 8.69 3.70
N PRO A 67 5.34 9.05 2.41
CA PRO A 67 5.79 8.17 1.35
C PRO A 67 7.20 7.63 1.57
N HIS A 68 8.12 8.49 2.01
CA HIS A 68 9.51 8.12 2.23
C HIS A 68 9.65 7.17 3.42
N GLU A 69 9.01 7.50 4.56
CA GLU A 69 8.99 6.62 5.72
C GLU A 69 8.35 5.25 5.42
N ARG A 70 7.28 5.25 4.62
CA ARG A 70 6.61 4.03 4.21
C ARG A 70 7.52 3.18 3.32
N PHE A 71 8.17 3.78 2.34
CA PHE A 71 9.13 3.13 1.46
C PHE A 71 10.25 2.47 2.26
N LEU A 72 10.91 3.22 3.13
CA LEU A 72 11.97 2.71 4.00
C LEU A 72 11.49 1.55 4.88
N SER A 73 10.31 1.69 5.49
CA SER A 73 9.71 0.62 6.30
C SER A 73 9.43 -0.62 5.47
N GLY A 74 9.01 -0.46 4.22
CA GLY A 74 8.77 -1.54 3.27
C GLY A 74 10.05 -2.29 2.90
N VAL A 75 11.07 -1.57 2.50
CA VAL A 75 12.40 -2.11 2.15
C VAL A 75 13.00 -2.86 3.34
N ASN A 76 12.99 -2.25 4.53
CA ASN A 76 13.52 -2.87 5.74
C ASN A 76 12.81 -4.19 6.07
N THR A 77 11.48 -4.21 6.01
CA THR A 77 10.71 -5.45 6.26
C THR A 77 11.04 -6.51 5.24
N TYR A 78 11.14 -6.16 3.97
CA TYR A 78 11.47 -7.10 2.90
C TYR A 78 12.85 -7.74 3.12
N LEU A 79 13.85 -6.94 3.47
CA LEU A 79 15.19 -7.41 3.82
C LEU A 79 15.18 -8.36 5.02
N GLN A 80 14.40 -8.05 6.06
CA GLN A 80 14.28 -8.91 7.24
C GLN A 80 13.59 -10.23 6.93
N HIS A 81 12.56 -10.24 6.08
CA HIS A 81 11.92 -11.47 5.63
C HIS A 81 12.89 -12.36 4.85
N LEU A 82 13.66 -11.77 3.93
CA LEU A 82 14.67 -12.52 3.18
C LEU A 82 15.73 -13.16 4.11
N ALA A 83 16.21 -12.40 5.08
CA ALA A 83 17.17 -12.91 6.06
C ALA A 83 16.57 -14.02 6.93
N ALA A 84 15.31 -13.91 7.34
CA ALA A 84 14.60 -14.93 8.12
C ALA A 84 14.39 -16.24 7.32
N GLU A 85 14.25 -16.15 6.00
CA GLU A 85 14.14 -17.28 5.09
C GLU A 85 15.51 -17.93 4.75
N GLY A 86 16.59 -17.42 5.35
CA GLY A 86 17.95 -17.93 5.12
C GLY A 86 18.56 -17.47 3.78
N ASN A 87 17.97 -16.48 3.13
CA ASN A 87 18.53 -15.90 1.92
C ASN A 87 19.71 -14.99 2.27
N ASN A 88 20.92 -15.43 1.97
CA ASN A 88 22.17 -14.68 2.16
C ASN A 88 22.53 -13.81 0.93
N LEU A 89 21.55 -13.19 0.32
CA LEU A 89 21.82 -12.25 -0.78
C LEU A 89 22.48 -10.98 -0.24
N ASP A 90 23.47 -10.49 -0.98
CA ASP A 90 24.06 -9.20 -0.64
C ASP A 90 23.02 -8.09 -0.78
N GLN A 91 23.14 -7.06 0.05
CA GLN A 91 22.16 -5.98 0.11
C GLN A 91 22.00 -5.24 -1.22
N HIS A 92 23.10 -5.09 -1.99
CA HIS A 92 23.03 -4.40 -3.30
C HIS A 92 22.17 -5.18 -4.29
N THR A 93 22.32 -6.50 -4.36
CA THR A 93 21.47 -7.38 -5.19
C THR A 93 20.00 -7.25 -4.81
N VAL A 94 19.71 -7.19 -3.51
CA VAL A 94 18.33 -7.01 -3.03
C VAL A 94 17.77 -5.65 -3.40
N LEU A 95 18.53 -4.56 -3.26
CA LEU A 95 18.09 -3.22 -3.67
C LEU A 95 17.85 -3.14 -5.18
N TYR A 96 18.68 -3.80 -5.99
CA TYR A 96 18.46 -3.90 -7.43
C TYR A 96 17.14 -4.62 -7.75
N PHE A 97 16.85 -5.71 -7.05
CA PHE A 97 15.57 -6.42 -7.20
C PHE A 97 14.38 -5.55 -6.79
N ILE A 98 14.46 -4.86 -5.64
CA ILE A 98 13.43 -3.93 -5.19
C ILE A 98 13.18 -2.84 -6.24
N ASN A 99 14.26 -2.25 -6.80
CA ASN A 99 14.16 -1.23 -7.84
C ASN A 99 13.44 -1.74 -9.09
N ARG A 100 13.71 -2.98 -9.50
CA ARG A 100 13.05 -3.61 -10.66
C ARG A 100 11.55 -3.84 -10.43
N TYR A 101 11.14 -4.15 -9.20
CA TYR A 101 9.77 -4.48 -8.84
C TYR A 101 9.11 -3.41 -7.94
N LEU A 102 9.59 -2.17 -8.03
CA LEU A 102 9.24 -1.07 -7.13
C LEU A 102 7.73 -0.85 -6.98
N PHE A 103 6.97 -1.05 -8.04
CA PHE A 103 5.54 -0.83 -8.08
C PHE A 103 4.71 -2.11 -7.89
N LEU A 104 5.35 -3.27 -7.79
CA LEU A 104 4.64 -4.55 -7.80
C LEU A 104 4.55 -5.21 -6.44
N ASN A 105 5.49 -4.96 -5.53
CA ASN A 105 5.54 -5.67 -4.26
C ASN A 105 4.72 -4.96 -3.19
N ARG A 106 3.79 -5.69 -2.56
CA ARG A 106 2.88 -5.18 -1.52
C ARG A 106 3.58 -4.53 -0.32
N HIS A 107 4.83 -4.88 -0.02
CA HIS A 107 5.55 -4.33 1.12
C HIS A 107 5.98 -2.88 0.89
N TYR A 108 6.38 -2.55 -0.33
CA TYR A 108 6.95 -1.23 -0.62
C TYR A 108 6.31 -0.47 -1.78
N ALA A 109 5.41 -1.06 -2.55
CA ALA A 109 4.75 -0.33 -3.64
C ALA A 109 3.94 0.89 -3.16
N PRO A 110 3.75 1.92 -3.99
CA PRO A 110 3.05 3.15 -3.61
C PRO A 110 1.66 2.91 -3.02
N GLN A 111 1.24 3.73 -2.08
CA GLN A 111 -0.12 3.67 -1.50
C GLN A 111 -1.19 3.87 -2.59
N PHE A 112 -0.87 4.67 -3.60
CA PHE A 112 -1.75 4.89 -4.74
C PHE A 112 -2.16 3.59 -5.44
N PHE A 113 -1.28 2.60 -5.52
CA PHE A 113 -1.58 1.30 -6.13
C PHE A 113 -2.64 0.51 -5.38
N TRP A 114 -2.69 0.66 -4.06
CA TRP A 114 -3.73 0.07 -3.24
C TRP A 114 -5.10 0.68 -3.54
N LEU A 115 -5.16 1.97 -3.83
CA LEU A 115 -6.41 2.62 -4.24
C LEU A 115 -6.88 2.13 -5.61
N LEU A 116 -5.97 1.82 -6.52
CA LEU A 116 -6.35 1.19 -7.79
C LEU A 116 -6.95 -0.20 -7.56
N ASN A 117 -6.39 -0.98 -6.62
CA ASN A 117 -6.97 -2.25 -6.26
C ASN A 117 -8.39 -2.07 -5.68
N LEU A 118 -8.57 -1.14 -4.73
CA LEU A 118 -9.90 -0.83 -4.20
C LEU A 118 -10.89 -0.45 -5.31
N ALA A 119 -10.46 0.35 -6.28
CA ALA A 119 -11.31 0.81 -7.38
C ALA A 119 -11.81 -0.32 -8.30
N ARG A 120 -11.14 -1.47 -8.34
CA ARG A 120 -11.61 -2.65 -9.10
C ARG A 120 -12.88 -3.26 -8.50
N PHE A 121 -13.09 -3.10 -7.21
CA PHE A 121 -14.20 -3.71 -6.46
C PHE A 121 -15.25 -2.67 -6.04
N ALA A 122 -14.86 -1.41 -5.95
CA ALA A 122 -15.72 -0.31 -5.55
C ALA A 122 -16.51 0.27 -6.74
N ARG A 123 -17.59 1.00 -6.43
CA ARG A 123 -18.33 1.75 -7.47
C ARG A 123 -17.56 3.01 -7.87
N PRO A 124 -17.80 3.54 -9.08
CA PRO A 124 -17.17 4.80 -9.53
C PRO A 124 -17.46 6.00 -8.61
N ASP A 125 -18.60 6.02 -7.95
CA ASP A 125 -19.01 7.08 -7.02
C ASP A 125 -18.62 6.82 -5.56
N THR A 126 -17.85 5.75 -5.30
CA THR A 126 -17.36 5.44 -3.94
C THR A 126 -16.52 6.59 -3.41
N LEU A 127 -16.88 7.03 -2.20
CA LEU A 127 -16.17 8.07 -1.48
C LEU A 127 -15.04 7.45 -0.64
N VAL A 128 -13.89 8.10 -0.63
CA VAL A 128 -12.77 7.78 0.28
C VAL A 128 -12.44 9.00 1.12
N THR A 129 -12.18 8.77 2.42
CA THR A 129 -11.70 9.79 3.35
C THR A 129 -10.26 9.47 3.72
N PHE A 130 -9.36 10.41 3.52
CA PHE A 130 -7.95 10.23 3.85
C PHE A 130 -7.63 10.78 5.23
N SER A 131 -7.01 9.92 6.06
CA SER A 131 -6.57 10.26 7.41
C SER A 131 -5.08 9.95 7.59
N PRO A 132 -4.35 10.73 8.41
CA PRO A 132 -2.97 10.42 8.70
C PRO A 132 -2.89 9.14 9.54
N ILE A 133 -1.83 8.36 9.35
CA ILE A 133 -1.63 7.09 10.10
C ILE A 133 -1.64 7.28 11.62
N ALA A 134 -1.29 8.46 12.12
CA ALA A 134 -1.30 8.75 13.55
C ALA A 134 -2.69 8.57 14.18
N GLU A 135 -3.75 8.75 13.41
CA GLU A 135 -5.14 8.60 13.89
C GLU A 135 -5.56 7.12 14.05
N ILE A 136 -4.81 6.18 13.49
CA ILE A 136 -5.14 4.75 13.60
C ILE A 136 -5.16 4.27 15.05
N ASN A 137 -4.33 4.87 15.93
CA ASN A 137 -4.26 4.53 17.33
C ASN A 137 -5.56 4.86 18.08
N GLN A 138 -6.32 5.86 17.61
CA GLN A 138 -7.64 6.20 18.19
C GLN A 138 -8.68 5.13 17.88
N LEU A 139 -8.48 4.41 16.78
CA LEU A 139 -9.38 3.36 16.33
C LEU A 139 -9.02 2.00 16.94
N THR A 140 -7.72 1.68 17.03
CA THR A 140 -7.25 0.32 17.33
C THR A 140 -6.94 0.05 18.80
N ASP A 141 -6.76 1.04 19.66
CA ASP A 141 -6.22 0.92 21.02
C ASP A 141 -4.85 0.22 21.11
N LEU A 142 -4.27 -0.12 19.97
CA LEU A 142 -3.03 -0.85 19.84
C LEU A 142 -1.95 0.08 19.31
N ASN A 143 -1.06 0.49 20.19
CA ASN A 143 0.21 1.10 19.76
C ASN A 143 1.17 -0.04 19.33
N HIS A 144 0.68 -0.93 18.45
CA HIS A 144 1.45 -2.08 18.01
C HIS A 144 2.41 -1.66 16.90
N ARG A 145 3.60 -1.30 17.29
CA ARG A 145 4.76 -1.37 16.39
C ARG A 145 5.13 -2.85 16.31
N ALA A 146 4.90 -3.47 15.14
CA ALA A 146 5.50 -4.77 14.89
C ALA A 146 6.99 -4.70 15.31
N GLU A 147 7.54 -5.76 15.87
CA GLU A 147 8.96 -5.89 16.23
C GLU A 147 9.85 -5.91 14.99
N ILE A 148 9.71 -4.92 14.15
CA ILE A 148 10.59 -4.70 13.02
C ILE A 148 11.82 -4.02 13.58
N LYS A 149 12.98 -4.69 13.47
CA LYS A 149 14.24 -4.08 13.83
C LYS A 149 14.37 -2.73 13.12
N PRO A 150 14.81 -1.69 13.83
CA PRO A 150 15.00 -0.39 13.20
C PRO A 150 15.99 -0.51 12.02
N ILE A 151 15.84 0.35 11.04
CA ILE A 151 16.81 0.49 9.96
C ILE A 151 18.12 0.97 10.60
N THR A 152 19.22 0.27 10.30
CA THR A 152 20.55 0.73 10.70
C THR A 152 20.98 1.93 9.85
N ASP A 153 21.81 2.80 10.41
CA ASP A 153 22.36 3.96 9.68
C ASP A 153 23.05 3.51 8.38
N GLU A 154 23.82 2.41 8.45
CA GLU A 154 24.48 1.83 7.28
C GLU A 154 23.49 1.43 6.18
N LEU A 155 22.38 0.77 6.52
CA LEU A 155 21.36 0.39 5.55
C LEU A 155 20.63 1.62 4.99
N GLN A 156 20.36 2.61 5.84
CA GLN A 156 19.77 3.88 5.43
C GLN A 156 20.66 4.60 4.41
N GLU A 157 21.97 4.66 4.66
CA GLU A 157 22.94 5.26 3.74
C GLU A 157 22.98 4.51 2.40
N LYS A 158 22.97 3.17 2.42
CA LYS A 158 22.92 2.36 1.20
C LYS A 158 21.64 2.59 0.40
N ILE A 159 20.49 2.67 1.06
CA ILE A 159 19.22 2.97 0.40
C ILE A 159 19.25 4.36 -0.23
N ASN A 160 19.77 5.36 0.48
CA ASN A 160 19.83 6.75 0.01
C ASN A 160 20.84 6.94 -1.14
N SER A 161 21.93 6.18 -1.15
CA SER A 161 22.94 6.25 -2.21
C SER A 161 22.63 5.38 -3.42
N PHE A 162 21.62 4.50 -3.35
CA PHE A 162 21.22 3.63 -4.44
C PHE A 162 20.55 4.44 -5.56
N SER A 163 20.90 4.14 -6.82
CA SER A 163 20.30 4.79 -7.99
C SER A 163 18.94 4.16 -8.32
N TRP A 164 17.88 4.75 -7.80
CA TRP A 164 16.51 4.32 -8.04
C TRP A 164 15.99 4.84 -9.39
N SER A 165 15.50 3.95 -10.25
CA SER A 165 15.02 4.33 -11.57
C SER A 165 13.73 5.16 -11.55
N HIS A 166 12.87 4.95 -10.54
CA HIS A 166 11.51 5.55 -10.51
C HIS A 166 11.06 6.00 -9.11
N LEU A 167 12.00 6.25 -8.19
CA LEU A 167 11.64 6.63 -6.82
C LEU A 167 10.94 8.00 -6.77
N GLU A 168 11.33 8.93 -7.63
CA GLU A 168 10.67 10.24 -7.71
C GLU A 168 9.19 10.10 -8.08
N LEU A 169 8.89 9.27 -9.07
CA LEU A 169 7.51 8.96 -9.45
C LEU A 169 6.74 8.29 -8.32
N TYR A 170 7.38 7.33 -7.66
CA TYR A 170 6.83 6.66 -6.49
C TYR A 170 6.39 7.65 -5.40
N LEU A 171 7.33 8.52 -4.99
CA LEU A 171 7.10 9.52 -3.95
C LEU A 171 6.02 10.51 -4.37
N TYR A 172 6.04 10.93 -5.63
CA TYR A 172 5.05 11.83 -6.19
C TYR A 172 3.62 11.25 -6.12
N LEU A 173 3.42 10.00 -6.55
CA LEU A 173 2.10 9.35 -6.51
C LEU A 173 1.52 9.31 -5.09
N ASP A 174 2.35 9.02 -4.10
CA ASP A 174 1.91 8.98 -2.71
C ASP A 174 1.75 10.40 -2.12
N GLN A 175 2.52 11.40 -2.59
CA GLN A 175 2.37 12.80 -2.18
C GLN A 175 1.01 13.36 -2.63
N VAL A 176 0.57 13.01 -3.84
CA VAL A 176 -0.78 13.38 -4.33
C VAL A 176 -1.88 12.89 -3.37
N LEU A 177 -1.69 11.72 -2.76
CA LEU A 177 -2.62 11.21 -1.75
C LEU A 177 -2.51 11.99 -0.44
N LEU A 178 -1.31 12.28 0.04
CA LEU A 178 -1.12 13.06 1.27
C LEU A 178 -1.76 14.44 1.19
N ASP A 179 -1.75 15.06 0.01
CA ASP A 179 -2.40 16.35 -0.23
C ASP A 179 -3.94 16.28 -0.10
N GLN A 180 -4.50 15.07 -0.02
CA GLN A 180 -5.92 14.84 0.22
C GLN A 180 -6.25 14.52 1.68
N VAL A 181 -5.27 14.46 2.58
CA VAL A 181 -5.52 14.21 4.01
C VAL A 181 -6.50 15.23 4.57
N GLY A 182 -7.48 14.74 5.33
CA GLY A 182 -8.59 15.54 5.88
C GLY A 182 -9.75 15.77 4.90
N LYS A 183 -9.68 15.27 3.66
CA LYS A 183 -10.73 15.42 2.65
C LYS A 183 -11.45 14.10 2.40
N THR A 184 -12.71 14.23 1.97
CA THR A 184 -13.49 13.12 1.41
C THR A 184 -13.72 13.39 -0.07
N ILE A 185 -13.28 12.49 -0.93
CA ILE A 185 -13.33 12.65 -2.39
C ILE A 185 -13.84 11.36 -3.05
N LYS A 186 -14.29 11.46 -4.29
CA LYS A 186 -14.60 10.27 -5.08
C LYS A 186 -13.31 9.58 -5.51
N LEU A 187 -13.22 8.28 -5.25
CA LEU A 187 -12.06 7.48 -5.60
C LEU A 187 -11.74 7.55 -7.10
N HIS A 188 -12.76 7.47 -7.94
CA HIS A 188 -12.59 7.52 -9.39
C HIS A 188 -12.07 8.88 -9.88
N ASP A 189 -12.53 9.99 -9.29
CA ASP A 189 -12.08 11.34 -9.67
C ASP A 189 -10.58 11.51 -9.36
N LEU A 190 -10.11 10.99 -8.22
CA LEU A 190 -8.68 11.01 -7.88
C LEU A 190 -7.86 10.21 -8.89
N ILE A 191 -8.29 8.99 -9.20
CA ILE A 191 -7.58 8.12 -10.16
C ILE A 191 -7.55 8.80 -11.53
N THR A 192 -8.66 9.32 -12.01
CA THR A 192 -8.75 10.03 -13.29
C THR A 192 -7.84 11.27 -13.31
N HIS A 193 -7.80 12.02 -12.21
CA HIS A 193 -6.91 13.18 -12.09
C HIS A 193 -5.44 12.79 -12.26
N VAL A 194 -4.99 11.73 -11.58
CA VAL A 194 -3.62 11.24 -11.71
C VAL A 194 -3.34 10.73 -13.13
N GLN A 195 -4.25 9.97 -13.72
CA GLN A 195 -4.13 9.47 -15.09
C GLN A 195 -4.02 10.60 -16.11
N THR A 196 -4.84 11.63 -15.99
CA THR A 196 -4.89 12.73 -16.96
C THR A 196 -3.65 13.61 -16.87
N ASN A 197 -3.16 13.88 -15.66
CA ASN A 197 -2.02 14.78 -15.47
C ASN A 197 -0.66 14.08 -15.65
N HIS A 198 -0.64 12.75 -15.62
CA HIS A 198 0.57 11.94 -15.66
C HIS A 198 0.44 10.73 -16.58
N SER A 199 -0.24 10.87 -17.72
CA SER A 199 -0.50 9.79 -18.67
C SER A 199 0.77 9.02 -19.08
N THR A 200 1.86 9.74 -19.38
CA THR A 200 3.13 9.13 -19.77
C THR A 200 3.75 8.29 -18.64
N LEU A 201 3.66 8.78 -17.40
CA LEU A 201 4.15 8.06 -16.22
C LEU A 201 3.25 6.87 -15.88
N TYR A 202 1.95 7.04 -16.11
CA TYR A 202 0.97 5.99 -15.93
C TYR A 202 1.19 4.84 -16.92
N GLU A 203 1.44 5.12 -18.19
CA GLU A 203 1.74 4.09 -19.20
C GLU A 203 3.02 3.31 -18.87
N LEU A 204 4.06 3.98 -18.37
CA LEU A 204 5.32 3.34 -18.00
C LEU A 204 5.18 2.38 -16.80
N VAL A 205 4.29 2.72 -15.86
CA VAL A 205 4.12 1.97 -14.62
C VAL A 205 3.01 0.94 -14.71
N PHE A 206 1.90 1.30 -15.34
CA PHE A 206 0.67 0.49 -15.32
C PHE A 206 0.55 -0.48 -16.47
N TRP A 207 0.99 -0.11 -17.66
CA TRP A 207 0.87 -0.97 -18.83
C TRP A 207 1.60 -2.32 -18.67
N PRO A 208 2.85 -2.35 -18.17
CA PRO A 208 3.50 -3.61 -17.84
C PRO A 208 2.78 -4.40 -16.73
N THR A 209 2.23 -3.70 -15.73
CA THR A 209 1.57 -4.30 -14.56
C THR A 209 0.22 -4.91 -14.94
N LEU A 210 -0.57 -4.20 -15.73
CA LEU A 210 -1.87 -4.69 -16.22
C LEU A 210 -1.71 -5.87 -17.20
N ASN A 211 -0.67 -5.86 -18.03
CA ASN A 211 -0.38 -6.97 -18.92
C ASN A 211 0.12 -8.21 -18.15
N ILE A 212 0.86 -8.03 -17.06
CA ILE A 212 1.29 -9.15 -16.21
C ILE A 212 0.07 -9.76 -15.50
N ALA A 213 -0.87 -8.95 -15.03
CA ALA A 213 -2.11 -9.43 -14.40
C ALA A 213 -3.03 -10.19 -15.39
N ASN A 214 -2.92 -9.91 -16.69
CA ASN A 214 -3.67 -10.61 -17.73
C ASN A 214 -2.93 -11.81 -18.35
N VAL A 215 -1.69 -12.05 -17.98
CA VAL A 215 -0.80 -13.07 -18.60
C VAL A 215 -0.50 -14.23 -17.62
N LEU A 216 -0.82 -14.06 -16.34
CA LEU A 216 -0.71 -15.17 -15.39
C LEU A 216 -2.04 -15.94 -15.35
N PRO A 217 -2.00 -17.26 -15.69
CA PRO A 217 -3.17 -18.13 -15.66
C PRO A 217 -3.69 -18.35 -14.23
#